data_beaa09db420295e7f6f7586195fe8059
#
_entry.id   beaa09db420295e7f6f7586195fe8059
#
_cell.length_a   1.000
_cell.length_b   1.000
_cell.length_c   1.000
_cell.angle_alpha   90.00
_cell.angle_beta   90.00
_cell.angle_gamma   90.00
#
_symmetry.space_group_name_H-M   'P 1'
#
loop_
_entity.id
_entity.type
_entity.pdbx_description
1 polymer ?
#
loop_
_entity_poly.entity_id
_entity_poly.type
_entity_poly.pdbx_seq_one_letter_code
_entity_poly.pdbx_strand_id
1 'polypeptide(L)'
;LMDHAGGPEEGADWPKTLIMKPELFESHLQYLKEQGYTIVTVAELAERLQQGKSVDKYVALSFDDGYKNNHSVVLPLLKKYDAKGSFFVINKDIGDELHMNEQEIKELIAAGMELGSHTYSHNPLAAIDEKYLVWETDTSRYWLKKKFDGYIVRTLAYPNGSYNERVIAAAKKYGFYRALTGH
;
A
#
# COMPACT_ATOMS: atom_id res chain seq x y z
N LEU A 1 10.65 2.51 -2.55
CA LEU A 1 10.32 3.93 -2.76
C LEU A 1 8.90 4.13 -2.24
N MET A 2 8.75 4.82 -1.12
CA MET A 2 7.46 5.36 -0.68
C MET A 2 7.27 6.67 -1.42
N ASP A 3 6.42 6.68 -2.41
CA ASP A 3 6.12 7.89 -3.16
C ASP A 3 4.64 8.15 -3.11
N HIS A 4 4.26 9.25 -2.48
CA HIS A 4 2.93 9.82 -2.61
C HIS A 4 2.83 10.50 -3.98
N ALA A 5 2.60 9.73 -5.02
CA ALA A 5 2.40 10.27 -6.36
C ALA A 5 1.05 11.00 -6.42
N GLY A 6 1.13 12.31 -6.53
CA GLY A 6 0.00 13.21 -6.51
C GLY A 6 -0.35 13.64 -5.08
N GLY A 7 0.10 14.82 -4.67
CA GLY A 7 -0.36 15.45 -3.44
C GLY A 7 -1.86 15.76 -3.49
N PRO A 8 -2.46 16.12 -2.34
CA PRO A 8 -3.83 16.61 -2.30
C PRO A 8 -3.99 17.79 -3.26
N GLU A 9 -5.22 17.98 -3.72
CA GLU A 9 -5.61 19.12 -4.57
C GLU A 9 -5.06 20.44 -4.02
N GLU A 10 -4.78 21.41 -4.93
CA GLU A 10 -4.23 22.73 -4.60
C GLU A 10 -4.85 23.31 -3.33
N GLY A 11 -4.04 23.47 -2.27
CA GLY A 11 -4.46 24.14 -1.03
C GLY A 11 -4.11 23.46 0.28
N ALA A 12 -3.67 22.22 0.28
CA ALA A 12 -3.20 21.56 1.51
C ALA A 12 -1.69 21.80 1.70
N ASP A 13 -1.32 22.22 2.90
CA ASP A 13 0.07 22.59 3.28
C ASP A 13 0.91 21.32 3.61
N TRP A 14 1.11 20.48 2.58
CA TRP A 14 1.94 19.28 2.70
C TRP A 14 3.42 19.62 2.53
N PRO A 15 4.34 18.97 3.27
CA PRO A 15 5.76 19.11 3.01
C PRO A 15 6.05 18.76 1.55
N LYS A 16 6.62 19.69 0.79
CA LYS A 16 6.94 19.51 -0.65
C LYS A 16 7.81 18.28 -0.92
N THR A 17 8.49 17.76 0.09
CA THR A 17 9.31 16.54 0.06
C THR A 17 8.49 15.25 -0.01
N LEU A 18 7.19 15.31 0.28
CA LEU A 18 6.29 14.15 0.24
C LEU A 18 5.41 14.11 -1.02
N ILE A 19 5.56 15.10 -1.91
CA ILE A 19 4.75 15.21 -3.12
C ILE A 19 5.61 14.88 -4.35
N MET A 20 5.25 13.84 -5.08
CA MET A 20 5.82 13.54 -6.37
C MET A 20 4.88 13.98 -7.50
N LYS A 21 5.41 14.77 -8.44
CA LYS A 21 4.65 15.16 -9.63
C LYS A 21 4.38 13.94 -10.53
N PRO A 22 3.19 13.84 -11.16
CA PRO A 22 2.85 12.74 -12.05
C PRO A 22 3.89 12.51 -13.17
N GLU A 23 4.42 13.59 -13.75
CA GLU A 23 5.43 13.50 -14.82
C GLU A 23 6.74 12.89 -14.34
N LEU A 24 7.13 13.18 -13.07
CA LEU A 24 8.32 12.60 -12.47
C LEU A 24 8.10 11.12 -12.17
N PHE A 25 6.94 10.75 -11.63
CA PHE A 25 6.59 9.35 -11.41
C PHE A 25 6.57 8.56 -12.72
N GLU A 26 5.98 9.13 -13.77
CA GLU A 26 5.98 8.53 -15.11
C GLU A 26 7.40 8.33 -15.64
N SER A 27 8.29 9.31 -15.49
CA SER A 27 9.69 9.18 -15.92
C SER A 27 10.44 8.06 -15.17
N HIS A 28 10.13 7.83 -13.89
CA HIS A 28 10.68 6.71 -13.13
C HIS A 28 10.20 5.36 -13.67
N LEU A 29 8.90 5.23 -13.98
CA LEU A 29 8.36 4.01 -14.57
C LEU A 29 9.00 3.71 -15.93
N GLN A 30 9.12 4.74 -16.77
CA GLN A 30 9.78 4.62 -18.06
C GLN A 30 11.24 4.15 -17.90
N TYR A 31 12.01 4.81 -17.05
CA TYR A 31 13.40 4.43 -16.77
C TYR A 31 13.52 2.97 -16.30
N LEU A 32 12.69 2.54 -15.35
CA LEU A 32 12.71 1.16 -14.86
C LEU A 32 12.43 0.17 -15.99
N LYS A 33 11.45 0.44 -16.85
CA LYS A 33 11.14 -0.43 -18.00
C LYS A 33 12.27 -0.45 -19.02
N GLU A 34 12.87 0.69 -19.37
CA GLU A 34 14.03 0.79 -20.29
C GLU A 34 15.24 0.04 -19.74
N GLN A 35 15.44 0.03 -18.43
CA GLN A 35 16.50 -0.73 -17.77
C GLN A 35 16.16 -2.23 -17.60
N GLY A 36 15.02 -2.70 -18.10
CA GLY A 36 14.60 -4.09 -18.08
C GLY A 36 14.10 -4.57 -16.71
N TYR A 37 13.61 -3.66 -15.85
CA TYR A 37 12.99 -4.04 -14.59
C TYR A 37 11.55 -4.52 -14.82
N THR A 38 11.16 -5.55 -14.06
CA THR A 38 9.78 -5.98 -13.92
C THR A 38 9.19 -5.37 -12.65
N ILE A 39 8.13 -4.58 -12.81
CA ILE A 39 7.48 -3.88 -11.69
C ILE A 39 6.30 -4.73 -11.23
N VAL A 40 6.37 -5.22 -10.00
CA VAL A 40 5.45 -6.21 -9.41
C VAL A 40 4.85 -5.71 -8.10
N THR A 41 3.87 -6.43 -7.56
CA THR A 41 3.37 -6.16 -6.20
C THR A 41 4.36 -6.63 -5.13
N VAL A 42 4.23 -6.11 -3.91
CA VAL A 42 4.98 -6.60 -2.74
C VAL A 42 4.73 -8.09 -2.51
N ALA A 43 3.49 -8.53 -2.71
CA ALA A 43 3.14 -9.95 -2.59
C ALA A 43 3.90 -10.82 -3.58
N GLU A 44 3.92 -10.44 -4.85
CA GLU A 44 4.62 -11.18 -5.91
C GLU A 44 6.13 -11.22 -5.67
N LEU A 45 6.73 -10.10 -5.26
CA LEU A 45 8.16 -10.05 -4.93
C LEU A 45 8.50 -10.96 -3.75
N ALA A 46 7.71 -10.90 -2.67
CA ALA A 46 7.91 -11.73 -1.50
C ALA A 46 7.73 -13.23 -1.80
N GLU A 47 6.75 -13.60 -2.64
CA GLU A 47 6.55 -14.98 -3.06
C GLU A 47 7.73 -15.52 -3.87
N ARG A 48 8.31 -14.70 -4.75
CA ARG A 48 9.53 -15.09 -5.47
C ARG A 48 10.70 -15.36 -4.53
N LEU A 49 10.91 -14.47 -3.55
CA LEU A 49 11.95 -14.64 -2.53
C LEU A 49 11.75 -15.91 -1.70
N GLN A 50 10.52 -16.19 -1.26
CA GLN A 50 10.19 -17.41 -0.51
C GLN A 50 10.42 -18.70 -1.32
N GLN A 51 10.25 -18.63 -2.64
CA GLN A 51 10.51 -19.75 -3.55
C GLN A 51 11.99 -19.88 -3.97
N GLY A 52 12.88 -19.05 -3.42
CA GLY A 52 14.29 -19.03 -3.80
C GLY A 52 14.56 -18.61 -5.25
N LYS A 53 13.59 -17.95 -5.90
CA LYS A 53 13.74 -17.44 -7.27
C LYS A 53 14.52 -16.14 -7.27
N SER A 54 15.31 -15.91 -8.33
CA SER A 54 15.97 -14.62 -8.52
C SER A 54 14.96 -13.47 -8.54
N VAL A 55 15.33 -12.38 -7.87
CA VAL A 55 14.61 -11.11 -7.89
C VAL A 55 15.42 -10.01 -8.59
N ASP A 56 16.47 -10.38 -9.29
CA ASP A 56 17.24 -9.47 -10.12
C ASP A 56 16.32 -8.80 -11.13
N LYS A 57 16.44 -7.48 -11.23
CA LYS A 57 15.54 -6.67 -12.08
C LYS A 57 14.04 -6.74 -11.70
N TYR A 58 13.73 -7.05 -10.44
CA TYR A 58 12.37 -6.91 -9.90
C TYR A 58 12.29 -5.72 -8.94
N VAL A 59 11.24 -4.93 -9.07
CA VAL A 59 10.95 -3.79 -8.20
C VAL A 59 9.50 -3.89 -7.74
N ALA A 60 9.25 -3.72 -6.45
CA ALA A 60 7.91 -3.54 -5.91
C ALA A 60 7.67 -2.05 -5.59
N LEU A 61 6.54 -1.53 -6.02
CA LEU A 61 6.08 -0.19 -5.68
C LEU A 61 4.96 -0.27 -4.65
N SER A 62 5.08 0.54 -3.59
CA SER A 62 4.06 0.63 -2.53
C SER A 62 3.56 2.07 -2.39
N PHE A 63 2.26 2.19 -2.12
CA PHE A 63 1.56 3.45 -1.96
C PHE A 63 0.74 3.38 -0.68
N ASP A 64 1.05 4.22 0.28
CA ASP A 64 0.40 4.25 1.59
C ASP A 64 -0.80 5.21 1.61
N ASP A 65 -1.58 5.15 2.68
CA ASP A 65 -2.73 5.97 3.04
C ASP A 65 -3.99 5.76 2.18
N GLY A 66 -3.87 5.48 0.90
CA GLY A 66 -5.03 5.23 0.02
C GLY A 66 -5.67 6.49 -0.56
N TYR A 67 -4.89 7.53 -0.84
CA TYR A 67 -5.36 8.79 -1.45
C TYR A 67 -6.03 8.59 -2.81
N LYS A 68 -6.98 9.46 -3.19
CA LYS A 68 -7.70 9.43 -4.48
C LYS A 68 -6.81 9.42 -5.70
N ASN A 69 -5.66 10.10 -5.64
CA ASN A 69 -4.71 10.12 -6.75
C ASN A 69 -4.07 8.74 -7.03
N ASN A 70 -4.11 7.82 -6.09
CA ASN A 70 -3.71 6.44 -6.33
C ASN A 70 -4.57 5.79 -7.43
N HIS A 71 -5.86 6.12 -7.46
CA HIS A 71 -6.76 5.67 -8.53
C HIS A 71 -6.69 6.57 -9.77
N SER A 72 -6.80 7.91 -9.59
CA SER A 72 -6.95 8.83 -10.72
C SER A 72 -5.65 9.09 -11.50
N VAL A 73 -4.48 8.92 -10.87
CA VAL A 73 -3.17 9.20 -11.47
C VAL A 73 -2.29 7.96 -11.53
N VAL A 74 -2.06 7.30 -10.38
CA VAL A 74 -1.10 6.18 -10.29
C VAL A 74 -1.57 4.97 -11.09
N LEU A 75 -2.81 4.54 -10.92
CA LEU A 75 -3.35 3.37 -11.62
C LEU A 75 -3.26 3.48 -13.16
N PRO A 76 -3.66 4.59 -13.81
CA PRO A 76 -3.48 4.76 -15.25
C PRO A 76 -2.02 4.66 -15.70
N LEU A 77 -1.09 5.25 -14.95
CA LEU A 77 0.33 5.18 -15.25
C LEU A 77 0.88 3.76 -15.10
N LEU A 78 0.55 3.04 -14.02
CA LEU A 78 0.94 1.65 -13.87
C LEU A 78 0.43 0.78 -15.02
N LYS A 79 -0.82 0.95 -15.42
CA LYS A 79 -1.40 0.23 -16.56
C LYS A 79 -0.69 0.57 -17.88
N LYS A 80 -0.36 1.84 -18.13
CA LYS A 80 0.37 2.29 -19.32
C LYS A 80 1.72 1.60 -19.47
N TYR A 81 2.41 1.35 -18.34
CA TYR A 81 3.74 0.73 -18.34
C TYR A 81 3.71 -0.76 -18.03
N ASP A 82 2.56 -1.43 -18.09
CA ASP A 82 2.42 -2.85 -17.71
C ASP A 82 3.13 -3.14 -16.38
N ALA A 83 2.81 -2.33 -15.37
CA ALA A 83 3.38 -2.35 -14.04
C ALA A 83 2.29 -2.61 -13.00
N LYS A 84 2.71 -3.18 -11.86
CA LYS A 84 1.81 -3.41 -10.72
C LYS A 84 2.28 -2.63 -9.50
N GLY A 85 1.36 -2.38 -8.57
CA GLY A 85 1.64 -1.71 -7.31
C GLY A 85 0.83 -2.30 -6.17
N SER A 86 1.29 -2.03 -4.94
CA SER A 86 0.63 -2.42 -3.70
C SER A 86 0.12 -1.18 -2.99
N PHE A 87 -1.18 -1.15 -2.70
CA PHE A 87 -1.86 0.02 -2.13
C PHE A 87 -2.33 -0.30 -0.72
N PHE A 88 -1.80 0.43 0.26
CA PHE A 88 -2.09 0.24 1.67
C PHE A 88 -3.08 1.29 2.14
N VAL A 89 -4.30 0.86 2.46
CA VAL A 89 -5.39 1.78 2.78
C VAL A 89 -5.64 1.85 4.29
N ILE A 90 -5.99 3.04 4.78
CA ILE A 90 -6.47 3.28 6.13
C ILE A 90 -7.98 3.05 6.13
N ASN A 91 -8.46 2.07 6.88
CA ASN A 91 -9.87 1.65 6.79
C ASN A 91 -10.88 2.77 7.04
N LYS A 92 -10.65 3.58 8.09
CA LYS A 92 -11.58 4.64 8.49
C LYS A 92 -11.71 5.76 7.47
N ASP A 93 -10.67 5.94 6.62
CA ASP A 93 -10.59 7.06 5.69
C ASP A 93 -11.17 6.70 4.30
N ILE A 94 -11.48 5.41 4.06
CA ILE A 94 -12.07 4.96 2.79
C ILE A 94 -13.39 5.68 2.52
N GLY A 95 -13.41 6.44 1.42
CA GLY A 95 -14.60 7.16 0.95
C GLY A 95 -14.76 8.56 1.50
N ASP A 96 -13.79 9.05 2.24
CA ASP A 96 -13.76 10.47 2.61
C ASP A 96 -13.33 11.37 1.42
N GLU A 97 -13.20 12.66 1.66
CA GLU A 97 -12.96 13.64 0.62
C GLU A 97 -11.59 13.48 -0.07
N LEU A 98 -10.58 12.97 0.63
CA LEU A 98 -9.19 12.84 0.16
C LEU A 98 -8.81 11.43 -0.28
N HIS A 99 -9.55 10.41 0.19
CA HIS A 99 -9.20 9.02 0.00
C HIS A 99 -10.11 8.30 -0.99
N MET A 100 -9.58 7.22 -1.57
CA MET A 100 -10.35 6.38 -2.49
C MET A 100 -11.62 5.84 -1.85
N ASN A 101 -12.68 5.81 -2.62
CA ASN A 101 -13.92 5.13 -2.25
C ASN A 101 -13.84 3.63 -2.56
N GLU A 102 -14.88 2.89 -2.16
CA GLU A 102 -14.95 1.43 -2.36
C GLU A 102 -14.88 1.02 -3.82
N GLN A 103 -15.51 1.78 -4.71
CA GLN A 103 -15.52 1.45 -6.14
C GLN A 103 -14.13 1.64 -6.76
N GLU A 104 -13.43 2.69 -6.42
CA GLU A 104 -12.06 2.97 -6.88
C GLU A 104 -11.09 1.89 -6.41
N ILE A 105 -11.22 1.42 -5.16
CA ILE A 105 -10.41 0.31 -4.64
C ILE A 105 -10.74 -1.01 -5.36
N LYS A 106 -12.02 -1.29 -5.65
CA LYS A 106 -12.41 -2.47 -6.44
C LYS A 106 -11.80 -2.43 -7.85
N GLU A 107 -11.72 -1.27 -8.46
CA GLU A 107 -11.08 -1.09 -9.77
C GLU A 107 -9.56 -1.33 -9.72
N LEU A 108 -8.88 -0.91 -8.64
CA LEU A 108 -7.48 -1.28 -8.39
C LEU A 108 -7.29 -2.79 -8.32
N ILE A 109 -8.11 -3.47 -7.51
CA ILE A 109 -8.06 -4.94 -7.36
C ILE A 109 -8.32 -5.63 -8.70
N ALA A 110 -9.34 -5.21 -9.44
CA ALA A 110 -9.70 -5.76 -10.75
C ALA A 110 -8.59 -5.56 -11.79
N ALA A 111 -7.79 -4.49 -11.65
CA ALA A 111 -6.62 -4.24 -12.49
C ALA A 111 -5.39 -5.05 -12.08
N GLY A 112 -5.49 -5.96 -11.10
CA GLY A 112 -4.41 -6.82 -10.64
C GLY A 112 -3.42 -6.16 -9.67
N MET A 113 -3.79 -5.03 -9.07
CA MET A 113 -3.02 -4.38 -8.01
C MET A 113 -3.24 -5.09 -6.67
N GLU A 114 -2.27 -5.01 -5.77
CA GLU A 114 -2.41 -5.54 -4.42
C GLU A 114 -3.09 -4.52 -3.50
N LEU A 115 -4.14 -4.95 -2.80
CA LEU A 115 -4.68 -4.22 -1.67
C LEU A 115 -4.04 -4.72 -0.38
N GLY A 116 -3.39 -3.83 0.36
CA GLY A 116 -2.84 -4.04 1.69
C GLY A 116 -3.57 -3.23 2.76
N SER A 117 -3.28 -3.52 4.02
CA SER A 117 -3.78 -2.75 5.16
C SER A 117 -2.74 -1.73 5.61
N HIS A 118 -3.19 -0.49 5.86
CA HIS A 118 -2.44 0.52 6.61
C HIS A 118 -3.08 0.78 7.98
N THR A 119 -3.57 -0.30 8.59
CA THR A 119 -4.33 -0.35 9.84
C THR A 119 -5.74 0.24 9.74
N TYR A 120 -6.47 0.25 10.85
CA TYR A 120 -7.82 0.80 10.88
C TYR A 120 -7.82 2.33 10.91
N SER A 121 -6.96 2.97 11.73
CA SER A 121 -6.98 4.41 11.97
C SER A 121 -5.60 5.09 11.96
N HIS A 122 -4.58 4.43 11.39
CA HIS A 122 -3.23 4.97 11.22
C HIS A 122 -2.50 5.32 12.53
N ASN A 123 -2.80 4.61 13.62
CA ASN A 123 -2.09 4.81 14.88
C ASN A 123 -0.70 4.15 14.88
N PRO A 124 0.35 4.77 15.47
CA PRO A 124 1.66 4.15 15.61
C PRO A 124 1.57 2.93 16.53
N LEU A 125 1.64 1.72 15.95
CA LEU A 125 1.28 0.46 16.61
C LEU A 125 2.12 0.10 17.83
N ALA A 126 3.40 0.49 17.87
CA ALA A 126 4.27 0.22 19.01
C ALA A 126 3.89 1.02 20.26
N ALA A 127 3.16 2.12 20.11
CA ALA A 127 2.82 3.05 21.19
C ALA A 127 1.43 2.81 21.81
N ILE A 128 0.58 1.95 21.19
CA ILE A 128 -0.79 1.73 21.64
C ILE A 128 -0.92 0.48 22.51
N ASP A 129 -1.99 0.43 23.31
CA ASP A 129 -2.32 -0.72 24.15
C ASP A 129 -2.73 -1.94 23.34
N GLU A 130 -2.64 -3.15 23.94
CA GLU A 130 -2.97 -4.42 23.29
C GLU A 130 -4.39 -4.43 22.71
N LYS A 131 -5.37 -3.91 23.41
CA LYS A 131 -6.76 -3.83 22.94
C LYS A 131 -6.88 -3.05 21.63
N TYR A 132 -6.17 -1.93 21.52
CA TYR A 132 -6.15 -1.10 20.32
C TYR A 132 -5.30 -1.73 19.23
N LEU A 133 -4.22 -2.45 19.57
CA LEU A 133 -3.42 -3.17 18.60
C LEU A 133 -4.23 -4.26 17.89
N VAL A 134 -5.09 -5.00 18.63
CA VAL A 134 -6.04 -5.95 18.03
C VAL A 134 -6.99 -5.25 17.06
N TRP A 135 -7.55 -4.12 17.47
CA TRP A 135 -8.45 -3.33 16.62
C TRP A 135 -7.75 -2.87 15.34
N GLU A 136 -6.56 -2.32 15.45
CA GLU A 136 -5.79 -1.80 14.31
C GLU A 136 -5.36 -2.90 13.33
N THR A 137 -5.18 -4.12 13.79
CA THR A 137 -4.71 -5.25 12.96
C THR A 137 -5.84 -6.18 12.53
N ASP A 138 -6.45 -6.91 13.47
CA ASP A 138 -7.47 -7.93 13.17
C ASP A 138 -8.74 -7.32 12.58
N THR A 139 -9.26 -6.27 13.24
CA THR A 139 -10.49 -5.62 12.76
C THR A 139 -10.28 -4.96 11.41
N SER A 140 -9.13 -4.31 11.18
CA SER A 140 -8.78 -3.75 9.88
C SER A 140 -8.85 -4.82 8.79
N ARG A 141 -8.14 -5.93 8.97
CA ARG A 141 -8.09 -7.01 7.98
C ARG A 141 -9.47 -7.65 7.75
N TYR A 142 -10.20 -7.93 8.83
CA TYR A 142 -11.54 -8.51 8.75
C TYR A 142 -12.50 -7.60 7.99
N TRP A 143 -12.46 -6.31 8.28
CA TRP A 143 -13.31 -5.30 7.65
C TRP A 143 -13.04 -5.18 6.15
N LEU A 144 -11.75 -5.10 5.75
CA LEU A 144 -11.35 -5.09 4.34
C LEU A 144 -11.81 -6.35 3.60
N LYS A 145 -11.63 -7.53 4.22
CA LYS A 145 -12.13 -8.79 3.65
C LYS A 145 -13.65 -8.75 3.42
N LYS A 146 -14.40 -8.25 4.39
CA LYS A 146 -15.86 -8.18 4.30
C LYS A 146 -16.33 -7.17 3.25
N LYS A 147 -15.63 -6.05 3.14
CA LYS A 147 -15.98 -4.95 2.24
C LYS A 147 -15.64 -5.23 0.78
N PHE A 148 -14.59 -5.98 0.53
CA PHE A 148 -14.08 -6.28 -0.81
C PHE A 148 -14.29 -7.76 -1.20
N ASP A 149 -15.51 -8.23 -1.08
CA ASP A 149 -16.01 -9.52 -1.62
C ASP A 149 -15.13 -10.73 -1.25
N GLY A 150 -14.61 -10.75 -0.03
CA GLY A 150 -13.76 -11.82 0.48
C GLY A 150 -12.29 -11.70 0.12
N TYR A 151 -11.84 -10.59 -0.48
CA TYR A 151 -10.42 -10.34 -0.74
C TYR A 151 -9.57 -10.53 0.52
N ILE A 152 -8.53 -11.34 0.43
CA ILE A 152 -7.71 -11.68 1.59
C ILE A 152 -6.47 -10.79 1.63
N VAL A 153 -6.54 -9.75 2.43
CA VAL A 153 -5.39 -8.89 2.74
C VAL A 153 -4.37 -9.68 3.56
N ARG A 154 -3.12 -9.72 3.09
CA ARG A 154 -2.02 -10.46 3.74
C ARG A 154 -0.79 -9.61 4.01
N THR A 155 -0.78 -8.38 3.53
CA THR A 155 0.33 -7.44 3.67
C THR A 155 -0.11 -6.25 4.50
N LEU A 156 0.71 -5.86 5.47
CA LEU A 156 0.52 -4.71 6.35
C LEU A 156 1.65 -3.71 6.11
N ALA A 157 1.34 -2.43 5.95
CA ALA A 157 2.32 -1.37 6.10
C ALA A 157 2.17 -0.76 7.50
N TYR A 158 3.26 -0.66 8.25
CA TYR A 158 3.23 -0.10 9.60
C TYR A 158 3.14 1.43 9.54
N PRO A 159 2.08 2.06 10.11
CA PRO A 159 1.99 3.51 10.19
C PRO A 159 3.24 4.11 10.83
N ASN A 160 3.84 5.10 10.15
CA ASN A 160 5.08 5.76 10.60
C ASN A 160 6.25 4.79 10.84
N GLY A 161 6.25 3.61 10.24
CA GLY A 161 7.23 2.57 10.51
C GLY A 161 7.20 2.04 11.94
N SER A 162 6.14 2.27 12.69
CA SER A 162 6.05 1.96 14.13
C SER A 162 5.76 0.49 14.39
N TYR A 163 6.79 -0.27 14.79
CA TYR A 163 6.66 -1.68 15.15
C TYR A 163 7.61 -2.08 16.27
N ASN A 164 7.32 -3.19 16.90
CA ASN A 164 8.17 -3.92 17.86
C ASN A 164 7.77 -5.39 17.83
N GLU A 165 8.41 -6.23 18.63
CA GLU A 165 8.14 -7.68 18.67
C GLU A 165 6.67 -8.02 18.97
N ARG A 166 6.02 -7.25 19.86
CA ARG A 166 4.60 -7.40 20.18
C ARG A 166 3.72 -7.15 18.95
N VAL A 167 4.01 -6.08 18.19
CA VAL A 167 3.29 -5.73 16.95
C VAL A 167 3.50 -6.81 15.87
N ILE A 168 4.72 -7.31 15.72
CA ILE A 168 5.02 -8.40 14.78
C ILE A 168 4.24 -9.66 15.16
N ALA A 169 4.21 -10.02 16.46
CA ALA A 169 3.47 -11.17 16.94
C ALA A 169 1.95 -11.04 16.68
N ALA A 170 1.38 -9.85 16.92
CA ALA A 170 -0.02 -9.56 16.63
C ALA A 170 -0.32 -9.66 15.12
N ALA A 171 0.49 -9.02 14.28
CA ALA A 171 0.33 -9.08 12.83
C ALA A 171 0.32 -10.55 12.32
N LYS A 172 1.29 -11.37 12.77
CA LYS A 172 1.34 -12.80 12.43
C LYS A 172 0.10 -13.56 12.92
N LYS A 173 -0.29 -13.35 14.18
CA LYS A 173 -1.46 -14.00 14.80
C LYS A 173 -2.74 -13.72 14.02
N TYR A 174 -2.91 -12.50 13.52
CA TYR A 174 -4.11 -12.07 12.79
C TYR A 174 -4.00 -12.25 11.27
N GLY A 175 -2.99 -12.98 10.80
CA GLY A 175 -2.91 -13.49 9.43
C GLY A 175 -2.30 -12.53 8.42
N PHE A 176 -1.48 -11.59 8.87
CA PHE A 176 -0.55 -10.90 8.00
C PHE A 176 0.72 -11.73 7.84
N TYR A 177 1.09 -12.02 6.60
CA TYR A 177 2.29 -12.80 6.28
C TYR A 177 3.47 -11.94 5.85
N ARG A 178 3.20 -10.67 5.58
CA ARG A 178 4.18 -9.68 5.12
C ARG A 178 3.89 -8.36 5.83
N ALA A 179 4.96 -7.64 6.13
CA ALA A 179 4.84 -6.29 6.66
C ALA A 179 5.96 -5.40 6.11
N LEU A 180 5.65 -4.15 5.85
CA LEU A 180 6.58 -3.14 5.40
C LEU A 180 6.85 -2.12 6.50
N THR A 181 8.10 -1.69 6.54
CA THR A 181 8.56 -0.57 7.37
C THR A 181 9.02 0.57 6.45
N GLY A 182 8.96 1.80 6.91
CA GLY A 182 9.37 2.99 6.17
C GLY A 182 10.89 3.26 6.23
N HIS A 183 11.71 2.27 6.54
CA HIS A 183 13.16 2.43 6.74
C HIS A 183 13.95 1.55 5.77
#